data_73500a22bc5149b42f2fa8539391c42b
#
_entry.id   73500a22bc5149b42f2fa8539391c42b
#
_cell.length_a   1.000
_cell.length_b   1.000
_cell.length_c   1.000
_cell.angle_alpha   90.00
_cell.angle_beta   90.00
_cell.angle_gamma   90.00
#
_symmetry.space_group_name_H-M   'P 1'
#
loop_
_entity.id
_entity.type
_entity.pdbx_description
1 polymer ?
#
loop_
_entity_poly.entity_id
_entity_poly.type
_entity_poly.pdbx_seq_one_letter_code
_entity_poly.pdbx_strand_id
1 'polypeptide(L)'
;IKKSHPEPLPRHAALKELPRSWTPVRSFGGRYYVDGFAPYPVWISDSLFVRQFMDGPCPSPIEAAERISPTHYRLRTSARYSGIDRVEIHIVDTIRKIAVFAFCYENNKTCFHALYAPFETGLEMDMVDFYSLERHADVVKWDEIDFEALIAGKASTSAGEAPEEYKIEEQ
;
A
#
# COMPACT_ATOMS: atom_id res chain seq x y z
N ILE A 1 43.01 12.63 -0.17
CA ILE A 1 41.73 11.95 -0.55
C ILE A 1 40.62 12.96 -0.32
N LYS A 2 40.09 13.58 -1.39
CA LYS A 2 38.92 14.45 -1.32
C LYS A 2 37.74 13.58 -0.91
N LYS A 3 37.18 13.78 0.30
CA LYS A 3 35.89 13.24 0.68
C LYS A 3 34.85 13.91 -0.21
N SER A 4 34.39 13.22 -1.24
CA SER A 4 33.21 13.65 -1.99
C SER A 4 32.02 13.57 -1.02
N HIS A 5 31.47 14.70 -0.63
CA HIS A 5 30.17 14.71 0.05
C HIS A 5 29.13 14.20 -0.96
N PRO A 6 28.27 13.26 -0.57
CA PRO A 6 27.20 12.83 -1.47
C PRO A 6 26.33 14.05 -1.81
N GLU A 7 25.99 14.19 -3.09
CA GLU A 7 25.07 15.23 -3.51
C GLU A 7 23.72 15.07 -2.80
N PRO A 8 23.09 16.19 -2.38
CA PRO A 8 21.77 16.11 -1.75
C PRO A 8 20.76 15.55 -2.75
N LEU A 9 19.88 14.68 -2.26
CA LEU A 9 18.82 14.11 -3.07
C LEU A 9 17.86 15.21 -3.56
N PRO A 10 17.33 15.10 -4.79
CA PRO A 10 16.35 16.04 -5.31
C PRO A 10 15.07 16.01 -4.45
N ARG A 11 14.44 17.16 -4.31
CA ARG A 11 13.15 17.27 -3.60
C ARG A 11 12.01 17.48 -4.58
N HIS A 12 10.93 16.76 -4.39
CA HIS A 12 9.78 16.75 -5.30
C HIS A 12 8.54 17.39 -4.65
N ALA A 13 8.24 18.62 -5.02
CA ALA A 13 7.08 19.36 -4.51
C ALA A 13 5.74 18.68 -4.80
N ALA A 14 5.66 17.87 -5.84
CA ALA A 14 4.47 17.10 -6.21
C ALA A 14 3.99 16.17 -5.09
N LEU A 15 4.89 15.75 -4.17
CA LEU A 15 4.58 14.82 -3.09
C LEU A 15 4.17 15.51 -1.79
N LYS A 16 4.13 16.85 -1.74
CA LYS A 16 3.88 17.61 -0.51
C LYS A 16 2.56 17.26 0.17
N GLU A 17 1.52 17.01 -0.61
CA GLU A 17 0.17 16.72 -0.14
C GLU A 17 -0.09 15.22 0.10
N LEU A 18 0.85 14.37 -0.28
CA LEU A 18 0.72 12.94 -0.09
C LEU A 18 1.05 12.55 1.36
N PRO A 19 0.25 11.68 2.01
CA PRO A 19 0.60 11.16 3.32
C PRO A 19 2.00 10.56 3.36
N ARG A 20 2.71 10.77 4.48
CA ARG A 20 4.12 10.35 4.62
C ARG A 20 4.27 8.88 4.97
N SER A 21 3.32 8.32 5.68
CA SER A 21 3.34 6.94 6.17
C SER A 21 2.09 6.20 5.73
N TRP A 22 2.28 4.97 5.27
CA TRP A 22 1.22 4.13 4.74
C TRP A 22 1.31 2.74 5.34
N THR A 23 0.17 2.20 5.75
CA THR A 23 0.05 0.82 6.24
C THR A 23 -0.71 -0.03 5.22
N PRO A 24 -0.30 -1.29 4.98
CA PRO A 24 -1.01 -2.18 4.10
C PRO A 24 -2.38 -2.52 4.68
N VAL A 25 -3.38 -2.58 3.81
CA VAL A 25 -4.76 -2.94 4.16
C VAL A 25 -5.29 -4.00 3.23
N ARG A 26 -6.27 -4.76 3.71
CA ARG A 26 -7.03 -5.73 2.93
C ARG A 26 -8.51 -5.44 3.00
N SER A 27 -9.25 -5.91 2.01
CA SER A 27 -10.70 -5.85 2.00
C SER A 27 -11.30 -7.20 2.37
N PHE A 28 -12.34 -7.16 3.20
CA PHE A 28 -13.15 -8.31 3.55
C PHE A 28 -14.60 -7.86 3.74
N GLY A 29 -15.52 -8.47 2.98
CA GLY A 29 -16.93 -8.10 3.00
C GLY A 29 -17.17 -6.62 2.68
N GLY A 30 -16.35 -6.02 1.82
CA GLY A 30 -16.42 -4.60 1.46
C GLY A 30 -15.91 -3.63 2.52
N ARG A 31 -15.29 -4.12 3.61
CA ARG A 31 -14.64 -3.31 4.65
C ARG A 31 -13.14 -3.47 4.59
N TYR A 32 -12.40 -2.43 4.99
CA TYR A 32 -10.94 -2.44 5.05
C TYR A 32 -10.44 -2.77 6.46
N TYR A 33 -9.38 -3.56 6.50
CA TYR A 33 -8.69 -3.99 7.71
C TYR A 33 -7.18 -3.80 7.54
N VAL A 34 -6.48 -3.47 8.60
CA VAL A 34 -5.01 -3.45 8.58
C VAL A 34 -4.50 -4.88 8.45
N ASP A 35 -3.58 -5.07 7.51
CA ASP A 35 -2.92 -6.36 7.30
C ASP A 35 -1.79 -6.56 8.31
N GLY A 36 -2.06 -7.32 9.36
CA GLY A 36 -1.07 -7.69 10.37
C GLY A 36 -0.17 -8.86 9.98
N PHE A 37 -0.44 -9.55 8.85
CA PHE A 37 0.35 -10.70 8.37
C PHE A 37 1.59 -10.29 7.60
N ALA A 38 1.44 -9.28 6.76
CA ALA A 38 2.51 -8.77 5.93
C ALA A 38 2.61 -7.25 6.16
N PRO A 39 3.04 -6.82 7.36
CA PRO A 39 3.13 -5.41 7.70
C PRO A 39 4.34 -4.82 6.98
N TYR A 40 4.20 -4.60 5.67
CA TYR A 40 5.20 -3.92 4.85
C TYR A 40 4.79 -2.47 4.64
N PRO A 41 4.91 -1.60 5.66
CA PRO A 41 4.58 -0.20 5.54
C PRO A 41 5.48 0.47 4.51
N VAL A 42 4.97 1.58 4.00
CA VAL A 42 5.66 2.44 3.05
C VAL A 42 5.79 3.83 3.65
N TRP A 43 6.96 4.44 3.50
CA TRP A 43 7.19 5.84 3.82
C TRP A 43 7.62 6.59 2.57
N ILE A 44 7.05 7.78 2.40
CA ILE A 44 7.33 8.66 1.27
C ILE A 44 7.72 10.02 1.79
N SER A 45 8.94 10.44 1.51
CA SER A 45 9.37 11.82 1.71
C SER A 45 9.37 12.59 0.39
N ASP A 46 9.85 13.80 0.41
CA ASP A 46 10.05 14.58 -0.81
C ASP A 46 11.21 14.08 -1.70
N SER A 47 12.02 13.13 -1.20
CA SER A 47 13.22 12.63 -1.90
C SER A 47 13.42 11.12 -1.82
N LEU A 48 12.72 10.43 -0.90
CA LEU A 48 12.87 9.01 -0.66
C LEU A 48 11.53 8.29 -0.65
N PHE A 49 11.52 7.15 -1.29
CA PHE A 49 10.52 6.10 -1.16
C PHE A 49 11.13 4.96 -0.34
N VAL A 50 10.51 4.57 0.76
CA VAL A 50 11.02 3.51 1.63
C VAL A 50 9.94 2.45 1.78
N ARG A 51 10.25 1.21 1.42
CA ARG A 51 9.40 0.06 1.67
C ARG A 51 10.03 -0.82 2.74
N GLN A 52 9.25 -1.21 3.73
CA GLN A 52 9.68 -2.22 4.69
C GLN A 52 9.63 -3.60 4.04
N PHE A 53 10.64 -4.40 4.31
CA PHE A 53 10.69 -5.83 4.01
C PHE A 53 11.02 -6.62 5.28
N MET A 54 11.00 -7.94 5.21
CA MET A 54 11.37 -8.80 6.35
C MET A 54 12.80 -8.50 6.85
N ASP A 55 13.70 -8.21 5.93
CA ASP A 55 15.12 -7.93 6.22
C ASP A 55 15.38 -6.47 6.64
N GLY A 56 14.34 -5.64 6.70
CA GLY A 56 14.45 -4.25 7.11
C GLY A 56 13.95 -3.24 6.05
N PRO A 57 14.11 -1.94 6.33
CA PRO A 57 13.70 -0.88 5.41
C PRO A 57 14.61 -0.82 4.18
N CYS A 58 14.00 -0.70 3.01
CA CYS A 58 14.70 -0.57 1.73
C CYS A 58 14.43 0.82 1.14
N PRO A 59 15.34 1.79 1.36
CA PRO A 59 15.20 3.13 0.82
C PRO A 59 15.57 3.17 -0.66
N SER A 60 14.74 3.84 -1.45
CA SER A 60 14.96 4.10 -2.87
C SER A 60 14.88 5.60 -3.12
N PRO A 61 15.94 6.26 -3.58
CA PRO A 61 15.88 7.65 -4.01
C PRO A 61 14.79 7.85 -5.06
N ILE A 62 14.00 8.92 -4.91
CA ILE A 62 13.02 9.32 -5.92
C ILE A 62 13.76 10.19 -6.93
N GLU A 63 13.84 9.73 -8.17
CA GLU A 63 14.48 10.43 -9.28
C GLU A 63 13.55 11.43 -9.96
N ALA A 64 12.24 11.11 -10.01
CA ALA A 64 11.21 12.00 -10.50
C ALA A 64 9.88 11.70 -9.81
N ALA A 65 9.07 12.73 -9.61
CA ALA A 65 7.71 12.59 -9.10
C ALA A 65 6.77 13.55 -9.83
N GLU A 66 5.62 13.03 -10.18
CA GLU A 66 4.57 13.75 -10.90
C GLU A 66 3.23 13.53 -10.20
N ARG A 67 2.45 14.59 -10.04
CA ARG A 67 1.04 14.52 -9.70
C ARG A 67 0.23 14.62 -10.99
N ILE A 68 -0.24 13.46 -11.49
CA ILE A 68 -0.97 13.36 -12.76
C ILE A 68 -2.39 13.91 -12.60
N SER A 69 -3.00 13.64 -11.43
CA SER A 69 -4.32 14.16 -11.06
C SER A 69 -4.41 14.33 -9.53
N PRO A 70 -5.50 14.90 -8.98
CA PRO A 70 -5.69 14.97 -7.53
C PRO A 70 -5.60 13.63 -6.80
N THR A 71 -5.85 12.51 -7.51
CA THR A 71 -5.88 11.15 -6.97
C THR A 71 -4.82 10.24 -7.55
N HIS A 72 -3.95 10.72 -8.45
CA HIS A 72 -2.96 9.88 -9.11
C HIS A 72 -1.58 10.52 -9.06
N TYR A 73 -0.62 9.79 -8.51
CA TYR A 73 0.79 10.15 -8.41
C TYR A 73 1.65 9.09 -9.07
N ARG A 74 2.71 9.52 -9.72
CA ARG A 74 3.73 8.66 -10.31
C ARG A 74 5.09 9.02 -9.75
N LEU A 75 5.81 8.03 -9.27
CA LEU A 75 7.18 8.15 -8.81
C LEU A 75 8.07 7.28 -9.69
N ARG A 76 9.19 7.83 -10.13
CA ARG A 76 10.30 7.04 -10.65
C ARG A 76 11.36 6.93 -9.55
N THR A 77 11.74 5.71 -9.21
CA THR A 77 12.67 5.43 -8.13
C THR A 77 13.92 4.74 -8.65
N SER A 78 15.02 4.87 -7.93
CA SER A 78 16.21 4.08 -8.22
C SER A 78 15.96 2.61 -7.90
N ALA A 79 16.00 1.75 -8.91
CA ALA A 79 15.80 0.30 -8.77
C ALA A 79 16.96 -0.43 -8.06
N ARG A 80 18.06 0.29 -7.77
CA ARG A 80 19.33 -0.31 -7.32
C ARG A 80 19.19 -1.25 -6.11
N TYR A 81 18.30 -0.96 -5.19
CA TYR A 81 18.17 -1.73 -3.94
C TYR A 81 16.89 -2.55 -3.89
N SER A 82 15.78 -2.02 -4.36
CA SER A 82 14.46 -2.65 -4.28
C SER A 82 14.05 -3.38 -5.55
N GLY A 83 14.73 -3.11 -6.66
CA GLY A 83 14.30 -3.52 -8.00
C GLY A 83 13.09 -2.75 -8.53
N ILE A 84 12.47 -1.89 -7.71
CA ILE A 84 11.31 -1.08 -8.10
C ILE A 84 11.82 0.18 -8.78
N ASP A 85 11.46 0.38 -10.05
CA ASP A 85 11.82 1.55 -10.84
C ASP A 85 10.68 2.58 -10.92
N ARG A 86 9.43 2.12 -10.72
CA ARG A 86 8.25 2.98 -10.77
C ARG A 86 7.23 2.58 -9.72
N VAL A 87 6.62 3.59 -9.10
CA VAL A 87 5.48 3.42 -8.21
C VAL A 87 4.36 4.32 -8.70
N GLU A 88 3.19 3.73 -8.97
CA GLU A 88 1.96 4.47 -9.23
C GLU A 88 1.10 4.41 -7.96
N ILE A 89 0.52 5.54 -7.57
CA ILE A 89 -0.33 5.65 -6.38
C ILE A 89 -1.67 6.21 -6.83
N HIS A 90 -2.72 5.39 -6.74
CA HIS A 90 -4.07 5.77 -7.09
C HIS A 90 -4.94 5.82 -5.83
N ILE A 91 -5.34 7.01 -5.40
CA ILE A 91 -6.26 7.18 -4.27
C ILE A 91 -7.67 6.80 -4.76
N VAL A 92 -8.18 5.69 -4.26
CA VAL A 92 -9.46 5.08 -4.65
C VAL A 92 -10.59 5.40 -3.68
N ASP A 93 -10.27 5.77 -2.44
CA ASP A 93 -11.19 6.34 -1.46
C ASP A 93 -10.65 7.69 -0.99
N THR A 94 -11.25 8.77 -1.47
CA THR A 94 -10.77 10.13 -1.18
C THR A 94 -11.07 10.60 0.24
N ILE A 95 -12.05 10.00 0.92
CA ILE A 95 -12.43 10.34 2.30
C ILE A 95 -11.39 9.75 3.26
N ARG A 96 -11.13 8.43 3.15
CA ARG A 96 -10.16 7.71 3.99
C ARG A 96 -8.76 7.73 3.40
N LYS A 97 -8.58 8.27 2.19
CA LYS A 97 -7.33 8.29 1.41
C LYS A 97 -6.74 6.92 1.14
N ILE A 98 -7.59 5.87 1.07
CA ILE A 98 -7.11 4.53 0.71
C ILE A 98 -6.65 4.56 -0.73
N ALA A 99 -5.49 3.95 -0.98
CA ALA A 99 -4.86 3.97 -2.28
C ALA A 99 -4.43 2.58 -2.75
N VAL A 100 -4.48 2.37 -4.04
CA VAL A 100 -3.80 1.28 -4.73
C VAL A 100 -2.38 1.74 -5.04
N PHE A 101 -1.39 1.00 -4.55
CA PHE A 101 0.00 1.14 -4.95
C PHE A 101 0.31 0.08 -5.99
N ALA A 102 0.81 0.50 -7.15
CA ALA A 102 1.36 -0.37 -8.16
C ALA A 102 2.89 -0.27 -8.14
N PHE A 103 3.55 -1.34 -7.73
CA PHE A 103 5.01 -1.45 -7.68
C PHE A 103 5.48 -2.12 -8.96
N CYS A 104 6.14 -1.37 -9.82
CA CYS A 104 6.65 -1.86 -11.09
C CYS A 104 8.15 -2.12 -10.97
N TYR A 105 8.58 -3.30 -11.39
CA TYR A 105 9.97 -3.72 -11.31
C TYR A 105 10.64 -3.57 -12.67
N GLU A 106 11.88 -3.10 -12.68
CA GLU A 106 12.66 -2.77 -13.87
C GLU A 106 12.64 -3.89 -14.94
N ASN A 107 12.65 -5.14 -14.52
CA ASN A 107 12.69 -6.30 -15.40
C ASN A 107 11.33 -6.97 -15.64
N ASN A 108 10.24 -6.42 -15.05
CA ASN A 108 8.90 -6.98 -15.16
C ASN A 108 7.98 -6.07 -15.96
N LYS A 109 7.27 -6.63 -16.92
CA LYS A 109 6.22 -5.91 -17.66
C LYS A 109 4.96 -5.68 -16.83
N THR A 110 4.82 -6.40 -15.71
CA THR A 110 3.66 -6.34 -14.82
C THR A 110 4.03 -5.71 -13.49
N CYS A 111 3.14 -4.91 -12.94
CA CYS A 111 3.29 -4.31 -11.62
C CYS A 111 2.57 -5.19 -10.57
N PHE A 112 3.12 -5.24 -9.38
CA PHE A 112 2.43 -5.80 -8.21
C PHE A 112 1.55 -4.71 -7.59
N HIS A 113 0.28 -5.04 -7.34
CA HIS A 113 -0.68 -4.13 -6.73
C HIS A 113 -0.97 -4.50 -5.28
N ALA A 114 -1.11 -3.48 -4.44
CA ALA A 114 -1.55 -3.65 -3.05
C ALA A 114 -2.32 -2.42 -2.58
N LEU A 115 -3.22 -2.64 -1.60
CA LEU A 115 -3.95 -1.56 -0.95
C LEU A 115 -3.17 -1.02 0.24
N TYR A 116 -3.21 0.29 0.40
CA TYR A 116 -2.64 1.01 1.51
C TYR A 116 -3.60 2.08 2.03
N ALA A 117 -3.56 2.30 3.34
CA ALA A 117 -4.18 3.46 3.98
C ALA A 117 -3.09 4.34 4.61
N PRO A 118 -3.29 5.66 4.75
CA PRO A 118 -2.45 6.47 5.60
C PRO A 118 -2.37 5.86 7.00
N PHE A 119 -1.21 5.95 7.65
CA PHE A 119 -0.99 5.33 8.95
C PHE A 119 -2.04 5.77 9.99
N GLU A 120 -2.35 7.07 10.03
CA GLU A 120 -3.38 7.62 10.92
C GLU A 120 -4.76 7.02 10.67
N THR A 121 -5.14 6.82 9.42
CA THR A 121 -6.40 6.15 9.04
C THR A 121 -6.37 4.67 9.45
N GLY A 122 -5.22 4.01 9.31
CA GLY A 122 -5.03 2.62 9.73
C GLY A 122 -5.20 2.41 11.23
N LEU A 123 -4.87 3.40 12.06
CA LEU A 123 -5.07 3.32 13.52
C LEU A 123 -6.55 3.26 13.92
N GLU A 124 -7.46 3.69 13.05
CA GLU A 124 -8.90 3.65 13.25
C GLU A 124 -9.55 2.37 12.70
N MET A 125 -8.77 1.49 12.06
CA MET A 125 -9.23 0.24 11.47
C MET A 125 -8.96 -0.94 12.38
N ASP A 126 -9.81 -1.95 12.29
CA ASP A 126 -9.52 -3.24 12.89
C ASP A 126 -8.31 -3.89 12.20
N MET A 127 -7.49 -4.59 12.98
CA MET A 127 -6.35 -5.34 12.46
C MET A 127 -6.69 -6.82 12.40
N VAL A 128 -6.30 -7.47 11.31
CA VAL A 128 -6.30 -8.93 11.21
C VAL A 128 -4.87 -9.42 11.22
N ASP A 129 -4.53 -10.20 12.23
CA ASP A 129 -3.19 -10.73 12.46
C ASP A 129 -3.18 -12.27 12.50
N PHE A 130 -2.00 -12.83 12.64
CA PHE A 130 -1.80 -14.27 12.69
C PHE A 130 -2.57 -14.93 13.85
N TYR A 131 -2.64 -14.29 15.00
CA TYR A 131 -3.34 -14.84 16.18
C TYR A 131 -4.85 -14.90 15.98
N SER A 132 -5.42 -13.98 15.24
CA SER A 132 -6.83 -13.99 14.89
C SER A 132 -7.18 -15.16 13.96
N LEU A 133 -6.23 -15.61 13.12
CA LEU A 133 -6.43 -16.70 12.17
C LEU A 133 -6.09 -18.09 12.71
N GLU A 134 -5.20 -18.23 13.70
CA GLU A 134 -4.92 -19.56 14.30
C GLU A 134 -6.21 -20.22 14.86
N ARG A 135 -7.20 -19.42 15.25
CA ARG A 135 -8.49 -19.91 15.73
C ARG A 135 -9.52 -20.13 14.61
N HIS A 136 -9.31 -19.54 13.44
CA HIS A 136 -10.31 -19.49 12.36
C HIS A 136 -9.68 -19.54 10.96
N ALA A 137 -8.53 -20.17 10.78
CA ALA A 137 -7.74 -20.20 9.54
C ALA A 137 -8.53 -20.61 8.29
N ASP A 138 -9.61 -21.36 8.47
CA ASP A 138 -10.41 -21.89 7.36
C ASP A 138 -11.55 -20.94 6.90
N VAL A 139 -11.71 -19.77 7.54
CA VAL A 139 -12.96 -18.98 7.42
C VAL A 139 -12.75 -17.61 6.75
N VAL A 140 -11.53 -17.03 6.78
CA VAL A 140 -11.34 -15.68 6.22
C VAL A 140 -10.94 -15.76 4.76
N LYS A 141 -11.92 -15.64 3.86
CA LYS A 141 -11.65 -15.36 2.45
C LYS A 141 -11.61 -13.84 2.26
N TRP A 142 -10.43 -13.33 1.98
CA TRP A 142 -10.27 -11.94 1.56
C TRP A 142 -11.03 -11.69 0.26
N ASP A 143 -11.54 -10.47 0.09
CA ASP A 143 -12.14 -10.08 -1.17
C ASP A 143 -11.09 -10.15 -2.29
N GLU A 144 -11.49 -10.72 -3.43
CA GLU A 144 -10.69 -10.63 -4.65
C GLU A 144 -10.89 -9.23 -5.24
N ILE A 145 -9.78 -8.51 -5.42
CA ILE A 145 -9.82 -7.13 -5.89
C ILE A 145 -9.37 -7.08 -7.34
N ASP A 146 -10.28 -6.63 -8.21
CA ASP A 146 -9.91 -6.15 -9.54
C ASP A 146 -9.35 -4.72 -9.41
N PHE A 147 -8.02 -4.65 -9.30
CA PHE A 147 -7.33 -3.36 -9.13
C PHE A 147 -7.52 -2.42 -10.32
N GLU A 148 -7.64 -2.93 -11.54
CA GLU A 148 -7.86 -2.11 -12.73
C GLU A 148 -9.24 -1.46 -12.68
N ALA A 149 -10.26 -2.24 -12.34
CA ALA A 149 -11.62 -1.71 -12.18
C ALA A 149 -11.70 -0.73 -11.01
N LEU A 150 -11.02 -1.01 -9.89
CA LEU A 150 -10.98 -0.12 -8.74
C LEU A 150 -10.31 1.23 -9.08
N ILE A 151 -9.18 1.20 -9.77
CA ILE A 151 -8.48 2.41 -10.25
C ILE A 151 -9.36 3.19 -11.23
N ALA A 152 -10.11 2.50 -12.10
CA ALA A 152 -11.03 3.13 -13.04
C ALA A 152 -12.31 3.70 -12.39
N GLY A 153 -12.48 3.55 -11.06
CA GLY A 153 -13.68 4.00 -10.34
C GLY A 153 -14.91 3.13 -10.62
N LYS A 154 -14.72 1.92 -11.17
CA LYS A 154 -15.77 0.93 -11.35
C LYS A 154 -15.84 0.09 -10.06
N ALA A 155 -17.04 -0.06 -9.49
CA ALA A 155 -17.22 -0.92 -8.32
C ALA A 155 -16.80 -2.35 -8.67
N SER A 156 -15.76 -2.85 -7.98
CA SER A 156 -15.25 -4.19 -8.20
C SER A 156 -14.87 -4.85 -6.88
N THR A 157 -15.89 -5.10 -6.08
CA THR A 157 -15.80 -6.11 -5.05
C THR A 157 -16.88 -7.13 -5.37
N SER A 158 -16.49 -8.32 -5.84
CA SER A 158 -17.35 -9.48 -5.65
C SER A 158 -17.36 -9.70 -4.15
N ALA A 159 -18.46 -9.32 -3.49
CA ALA A 159 -18.65 -9.57 -2.07
C ALA A 159 -18.43 -11.06 -1.83
N GLY A 160 -17.36 -11.43 -1.14
CA GLY A 160 -17.27 -12.74 -0.55
C GLY A 160 -18.48 -12.91 0.36
N GLU A 161 -19.16 -14.05 0.28
CA GLU A 161 -20.31 -14.32 1.13
C GLU A 161 -19.91 -14.05 2.57
N ALA A 162 -20.65 -13.15 3.22
CA ALA A 162 -20.47 -12.87 4.64
C ALA A 162 -20.60 -14.20 5.39
N PRO A 163 -19.70 -14.54 6.33
CA PRO A 163 -19.88 -15.71 7.16
C PRO A 163 -21.21 -15.56 7.89
N GLU A 164 -22.02 -16.62 7.86
CA GLU A 164 -23.25 -16.69 8.67
C GLU A 164 -22.89 -16.36 10.12
N GLU A 165 -23.66 -15.47 10.74
CA GLU A 165 -23.46 -15.08 12.14
C GLU A 165 -23.36 -16.35 12.99
N TYR A 166 -22.19 -16.58 13.56
CA TYR A 166 -22.01 -17.61 14.57
C TYR A 166 -22.81 -17.21 15.81
N LYS A 167 -23.97 -17.82 16.00
CA LYS A 167 -24.66 -17.81 17.28
C LYS A 167 -23.81 -18.60 18.26
N ILE A 168 -23.16 -17.90 19.18
CA ILE A 168 -22.56 -18.53 20.35
C ILE A 168 -23.72 -19.05 21.18
N GLU A 169 -23.99 -20.35 21.12
CA GLU A 169 -24.82 -21.01 22.12
C GLU A 169 -24.01 -21.05 23.43
N GLU A 170 -24.42 -20.23 24.38
CA GLU A 170 -23.95 -20.32 25.76
C GLU A 170 -24.44 -21.68 26.33
N GLN A 171 -23.48 -22.55 26.66
CA GLN A 171 -23.70 -23.71 27.54
C GLN A 171 -23.10 -23.43 28.90
#